data_42ea9b1ae16a468c2df99c971ee72e1d
#
_entry.id   42ea9b1ae16a468c2df99c971ee72e1d
#
_cell.length_a   1.000
_cell.length_b   1.000
_cell.length_c   1.000
_cell.angle_alpha   90.00
_cell.angle_beta   90.00
_cell.angle_gamma   90.00
#
_symmetry.space_group_name_H-M   'P 1'
#
loop_
_entity.id
_entity.type
_entity.pdbx_description
1 polymer ?
#
loop_
_entity_poly.entity_id
_entity_poly.type
_entity_poly.pdbx_seq_one_letter_code
_entity_poly.pdbx_strand_id
1 'polypeptide(L)'
;LHTMAKNKFAFACTNPEATFDLGLGAIRRGNMTEKLFEVPAQNWVDLTDKNGDWGVSVLSECKYGWDKYKDNTLRMTVLHSPVRNYRIDSMQSMMDLGLNRYSYALFSHKGQVGADTQNQARAFLQPLTGYVEPKHPGVLGTAYSFGNVSHPQVVLRAMKFAEDGDEIVVRLNEGAGTPVEHYALRLGAGVAEARELFASEEEKGPATVKDGCLVTDFTPYQIRTFALRLQPAAQVGHAAKATPLTLPMNVQLITKQGEQGELPLSIPAERIGDQVTAAG
;
A
#
# COMPACT_ATOMS: atom_id res chain seq x y z
N LEU A 1 18.19 19.49 -21.67
CA LEU A 1 18.74 18.14 -21.87
C LEU A 1 17.61 17.12 -21.76
N HIS A 2 17.45 16.25 -22.75
CA HIS A 2 16.52 15.13 -22.68
C HIS A 2 17.25 13.91 -22.14
N THR A 3 16.89 13.44 -20.98
CA THR A 3 17.56 12.32 -20.32
C THR A 3 16.52 11.36 -19.73
N MET A 4 16.69 10.07 -20.02
CA MET A 4 15.99 8.99 -19.35
C MET A 4 17.01 7.98 -18.84
N ALA A 5 16.95 7.69 -17.55
CA ALA A 5 17.77 6.66 -16.94
C ALA A 5 16.90 5.49 -16.46
N LYS A 6 17.37 4.27 -16.71
CA LYS A 6 16.67 3.04 -16.29
C LYS A 6 17.63 2.12 -15.54
N ASN A 7 17.17 1.59 -14.42
CA ASN A 7 17.80 0.42 -13.79
C ASN A 7 17.47 -0.83 -14.59
N LYS A 8 18.51 -1.60 -14.90
CA LYS A 8 18.38 -2.86 -15.63
C LYS A 8 18.59 -4.04 -14.68
N PHE A 9 17.63 -4.93 -14.67
CA PHE A 9 17.66 -6.18 -13.93
C PHE A 9 17.69 -7.33 -14.92
N ALA A 10 18.79 -8.09 -14.96
CA ALA A 10 18.93 -9.27 -15.78
C ALA A 10 19.04 -10.50 -14.88
N PHE A 11 18.14 -11.46 -15.10
CA PHE A 11 18.00 -12.64 -14.27
C PHE A 11 18.42 -13.91 -15.00
N ALA A 12 18.62 -14.99 -14.24
CA ALA A 12 18.83 -16.31 -14.79
C ALA A 12 17.53 -16.94 -15.31
N CYS A 13 16.36 -16.56 -14.77
CA CYS A 13 15.07 -17.01 -15.29
C CYS A 13 14.72 -16.30 -16.61
N THR A 14 13.99 -17.01 -17.45
CA THR A 14 13.59 -16.51 -18.77
C THR A 14 12.12 -16.76 -19.04
N ASN A 15 11.41 -15.75 -19.50
CA ASN A 15 10.02 -15.83 -19.93
C ASN A 15 9.75 -14.71 -20.95
N PRO A 16 9.06 -14.96 -22.07
CA PRO A 16 8.66 -13.89 -22.98
C PRO A 16 7.66 -12.90 -22.36
N GLU A 17 7.03 -13.24 -21.23
CA GLU A 17 6.12 -12.37 -20.49
C GLU A 17 6.62 -12.11 -19.07
N ALA A 18 6.19 -11.00 -18.51
CA ALA A 18 6.35 -10.65 -17.10
C ALA A 18 5.01 -10.18 -16.53
N THR A 19 4.85 -10.26 -15.21
CA THR A 19 3.64 -9.82 -14.52
C THR A 19 3.88 -8.46 -13.87
N PHE A 20 2.96 -7.53 -14.10
CA PHE A 20 3.02 -6.15 -13.63
C PHE A 20 1.86 -5.87 -12.67
N ASP A 21 2.17 -5.40 -11.48
CA ASP A 21 1.17 -4.98 -10.50
C ASP A 21 0.46 -3.69 -10.94
N LEU A 22 -0.85 -3.68 -10.88
CA LEU A 22 -1.69 -2.52 -11.13
C LEU A 22 -2.33 -1.95 -9.86
N GLY A 23 -1.87 -2.40 -8.69
CA GLY A 23 -2.38 -1.99 -7.38
C GLY A 23 -3.56 -2.84 -6.90
N LEU A 24 -4.58 -3.03 -7.70
CA LEU A 24 -5.77 -3.82 -7.35
C LEU A 24 -5.86 -5.16 -8.09
N GLY A 25 -4.87 -5.44 -8.90
CA GLY A 25 -4.72 -6.66 -9.67
C GLY A 25 -3.39 -6.64 -10.41
N ALA A 26 -3.15 -7.62 -11.26
CA ALA A 26 -1.93 -7.74 -12.03
C ALA A 26 -2.23 -8.10 -13.49
N ILE A 27 -1.31 -7.75 -14.39
CA ILE A 27 -1.42 -8.04 -15.81
C ILE A 27 -0.11 -8.60 -16.35
N ARG A 28 -0.20 -9.57 -17.25
CA ARG A 28 0.93 -10.06 -18.01
C ARG A 28 1.18 -9.21 -19.25
N ARG A 29 2.44 -8.91 -19.51
CA ARG A 29 2.88 -8.18 -20.71
C ARG A 29 4.15 -8.81 -21.27
N GLY A 30 4.21 -8.83 -22.60
CA GLY A 30 5.35 -9.34 -23.34
C GLY A 30 6.55 -8.39 -23.38
N ASN A 31 7.56 -8.79 -24.14
CA ASN A 31 8.73 -7.95 -24.41
C ASN A 31 8.34 -6.64 -25.08
N MET A 32 9.09 -5.58 -24.80
CA MET A 32 8.89 -4.27 -25.41
C MET A 32 8.95 -4.32 -26.95
N THR A 33 8.17 -3.46 -27.57
CA THR A 33 8.15 -3.25 -29.01
C THR A 33 8.33 -1.76 -29.32
N GLU A 34 8.50 -1.40 -30.59
CA GLU A 34 8.54 0.00 -31.02
C GLU A 34 7.26 0.78 -30.67
N LYS A 35 6.12 0.09 -30.55
CA LYS A 35 4.83 0.70 -30.20
C LYS A 35 4.51 0.67 -28.70
N LEU A 36 5.12 -0.25 -27.96
CA LEU A 36 4.91 -0.44 -26.53
C LEU A 36 6.25 -0.64 -25.83
N PHE A 37 6.90 0.44 -25.48
CA PHE A 37 8.26 0.45 -24.91
C PHE A 37 8.33 0.86 -23.43
N GLU A 38 7.24 1.35 -22.86
CA GLU A 38 7.13 1.63 -21.42
C GLU A 38 5.70 1.41 -20.94
N VAL A 39 5.56 0.77 -19.79
CA VAL A 39 4.28 0.39 -19.19
C VAL A 39 4.28 0.70 -17.70
N PRO A 40 3.13 1.00 -17.11
CA PRO A 40 3.05 1.25 -15.67
C PRO A 40 3.06 -0.06 -14.88
N ALA A 41 3.68 -0.01 -13.71
CA ALA A 41 3.41 -0.92 -12.59
C ALA A 41 3.45 -0.13 -11.29
N GLN A 42 2.71 -0.59 -10.28
CA GLN A 42 2.61 0.10 -8.99
C GLN A 42 3.73 -0.34 -8.04
N ASN A 43 3.57 -1.45 -7.37
CA ASN A 43 4.44 -1.84 -6.27
C ASN A 43 5.51 -2.85 -6.67
N TRP A 44 5.26 -3.64 -7.72
CA TRP A 44 6.18 -4.69 -8.14
C TRP A 44 6.02 -5.08 -9.61
N VAL A 45 7.08 -5.64 -10.17
CA VAL A 45 7.09 -6.36 -11.45
C VAL A 45 7.80 -7.68 -11.25
N ASP A 46 7.20 -8.75 -11.74
CA ASP A 46 7.69 -10.12 -11.58
C ASP A 46 8.13 -10.74 -12.88
N LEU A 47 9.23 -11.47 -12.83
CA LEU A 47 9.67 -12.37 -13.86
C LEU A 47 9.75 -13.79 -13.30
N THR A 48 8.69 -14.54 -13.48
CA THR A 48 8.65 -15.99 -13.22
C THR A 48 9.19 -16.73 -14.43
N ASP A 49 10.04 -17.74 -14.21
CA ASP A 49 10.56 -18.60 -15.30
C ASP A 49 9.43 -19.24 -16.10
N LYS A 50 9.66 -19.47 -17.38
CA LYS A 50 8.63 -20.03 -18.29
C LYS A 50 8.06 -21.38 -17.84
N ASN A 51 8.84 -22.16 -17.08
CA ASN A 51 8.37 -23.42 -16.51
C ASN A 51 7.52 -23.21 -15.25
N GLY A 52 7.54 -22.02 -14.66
CA GLY A 52 6.79 -21.70 -13.46
C GLY A 52 7.39 -22.23 -12.15
N ASP A 53 8.65 -22.66 -12.16
CA ASP A 53 9.28 -23.28 -10.99
C ASP A 53 9.76 -22.26 -9.97
N TRP A 54 10.15 -21.10 -10.43
CA TRP A 54 10.66 -20.00 -9.60
C TRP A 54 10.61 -18.66 -10.34
N GLY A 55 10.74 -17.58 -9.61
CA GLY A 55 10.76 -16.24 -10.16
C GLY A 55 11.46 -15.24 -9.28
N VAL A 56 11.59 -14.01 -9.80
CA VAL A 56 12.12 -12.85 -9.07
C VAL A 56 11.20 -11.66 -9.30
N SER A 57 10.68 -11.13 -8.21
CA SER A 57 9.93 -9.88 -8.22
C SER A 57 10.85 -8.72 -7.87
N VAL A 58 10.78 -7.62 -8.63
CA VAL A 58 11.39 -6.33 -8.29
C VAL A 58 10.33 -5.48 -7.63
N LEU A 59 10.54 -5.14 -6.37
CA LEU A 59 9.66 -4.29 -5.56
C LEU A 59 10.14 -2.85 -5.69
N SER A 60 9.23 -1.91 -5.89
CA SER A 60 9.55 -0.48 -6.10
C SER A 60 8.75 0.40 -5.15
N GLU A 61 9.45 1.30 -4.47
CA GLU A 61 8.83 2.25 -3.55
C GLU A 61 8.12 3.40 -4.28
N CYS A 62 8.74 3.97 -5.31
CA CYS A 62 8.26 5.21 -5.91
C CYS A 62 8.52 5.34 -7.42
N LYS A 63 8.83 4.25 -8.12
CA LYS A 63 9.09 4.28 -9.56
C LYS A 63 8.10 3.37 -10.28
N TYR A 64 7.37 3.94 -11.22
CA TYR A 64 6.19 3.32 -11.83
C TYR A 64 6.33 3.02 -13.33
N GLY A 65 7.37 3.53 -13.99
CA GLY A 65 7.64 3.29 -15.40
C GLY A 65 8.54 2.06 -15.59
N TRP A 66 8.08 1.10 -16.39
CA TRP A 66 8.77 -0.17 -16.60
C TRP A 66 8.78 -0.59 -18.05
N ASP A 67 9.73 -1.41 -18.41
CA ASP A 67 9.65 -2.20 -19.62
C ASP A 67 10.27 -3.60 -19.43
N LYS A 68 9.81 -4.51 -20.25
CA LYS A 68 10.39 -5.84 -20.41
C LYS A 68 11.26 -5.85 -21.66
N TYR A 69 12.55 -5.64 -21.49
CA TYR A 69 13.48 -5.44 -22.59
C TYR A 69 13.74 -6.71 -23.39
N LYS A 70 13.88 -7.84 -22.70
CA LYS A 70 14.15 -9.19 -23.25
C LYS A 70 13.54 -10.23 -22.31
N ASP A 71 13.56 -11.49 -22.72
CA ASP A 71 13.01 -12.62 -21.97
C ASP A 71 13.51 -12.70 -20.52
N ASN A 72 14.76 -12.30 -20.28
CA ASN A 72 15.36 -12.32 -18.95
C ASN A 72 15.59 -10.95 -18.33
N THR A 73 15.05 -9.88 -18.92
CA THR A 73 15.44 -8.51 -18.51
C THR A 73 14.24 -7.61 -18.29
N LEU A 74 14.13 -7.07 -17.07
CA LEU A 74 13.25 -5.98 -16.70
C LEU A 74 14.06 -4.67 -16.59
N ARG A 75 13.44 -3.53 -16.92
CA ARG A 75 14.02 -2.22 -16.66
C ARG A 75 13.02 -1.33 -15.98
N MET A 76 13.47 -0.61 -14.96
CA MET A 76 12.70 0.38 -14.20
C MET A 76 13.18 1.77 -14.54
N THR A 77 12.30 2.66 -14.97
CA THR A 77 12.61 4.07 -15.21
C THR A 77 12.82 4.76 -13.87
N VAL A 78 14.02 5.28 -13.64
CA VAL A 78 14.40 5.91 -12.37
C VAL A 78 14.50 7.42 -12.47
N LEU A 79 14.78 7.94 -13.66
CA LEU A 79 14.84 9.36 -13.98
C LEU A 79 14.25 9.61 -15.35
N HIS A 80 13.42 10.63 -15.48
CA HIS A 80 12.95 11.13 -16.76
C HIS A 80 12.93 12.65 -16.77
N SER A 81 13.83 13.25 -17.55
CA SER A 81 13.90 14.68 -17.79
C SER A 81 13.58 14.93 -19.27
N PRO A 82 12.30 15.22 -19.61
CA PRO A 82 11.87 15.40 -21.00
C PRO A 82 12.45 16.70 -21.60
N VAL A 83 12.43 16.77 -22.90
CA VAL A 83 12.77 18.01 -23.62
C VAL A 83 11.73 19.07 -23.25
N ARG A 84 12.20 20.25 -22.90
CA ARG A 84 11.36 21.41 -22.67
C ARG A 84 10.44 21.66 -23.87
N ASN A 85 9.14 21.72 -23.61
CA ASN A 85 8.20 22.16 -24.63
C ASN A 85 8.35 23.68 -24.82
N TYR A 86 8.73 24.12 -26.00
CA TYR A 86 8.92 25.55 -26.33
C TYR A 86 7.67 26.41 -26.13
N ARG A 87 6.50 25.82 -25.95
CA ARG A 87 5.24 26.53 -25.67
C ARG A 87 4.98 26.79 -24.19
N ILE A 88 5.71 26.16 -23.28
CA ILE A 88 5.46 26.24 -21.84
C ILE A 88 6.78 26.41 -21.10
N ASP A 89 7.28 27.62 -21.05
CA ASP A 89 8.55 27.99 -20.39
C ASP A 89 8.56 27.70 -18.89
N SER A 90 7.40 27.64 -18.25
CA SER A 90 7.26 27.52 -16.80
C SER A 90 7.37 26.07 -16.27
N MET A 91 7.44 25.05 -17.13
CA MET A 91 7.45 23.65 -16.70
C MET A 91 8.85 23.06 -16.43
N GLN A 92 9.88 23.86 -16.43
CA GLN A 92 11.26 23.40 -16.11
C GLN A 92 11.34 22.81 -14.69
N SER A 93 10.55 23.32 -13.76
CA SER A 93 10.44 22.82 -12.38
C SER A 93 9.80 21.44 -12.24
N MET A 94 9.14 20.96 -13.29
CA MET A 94 8.53 19.62 -13.34
C MET A 94 9.48 18.54 -13.89
N MET A 95 10.71 18.88 -14.19
CA MET A 95 11.73 17.94 -14.61
C MET A 95 12.45 17.36 -13.39
N ASP A 96 12.85 16.09 -13.47
CA ASP A 96 13.58 15.37 -12.42
C ASP A 96 15.03 15.88 -12.29
N LEU A 97 15.21 17.18 -12.06
CA LEU A 97 16.52 17.79 -11.87
C LEU A 97 16.93 17.71 -10.40
N GLY A 98 18.22 17.47 -10.16
CA GLY A 98 18.80 17.42 -8.81
C GLY A 98 19.00 16.01 -8.29
N LEU A 99 19.04 15.86 -6.96
CA LEU A 99 19.25 14.58 -6.30
C LEU A 99 17.97 13.75 -6.30
N ASN A 100 18.00 12.64 -7.00
CA ASN A 100 16.91 11.65 -7.02
C ASN A 100 17.28 10.47 -6.13
N ARG A 101 16.43 10.17 -5.15
CA ARG A 101 16.54 9.00 -4.27
C ARG A 101 15.36 8.07 -4.53
N TYR A 102 15.63 6.78 -4.58
CA TYR A 102 14.62 5.75 -4.75
C TYR A 102 15.14 4.44 -4.12
N SER A 103 14.19 3.64 -3.66
CA SER A 103 14.49 2.32 -3.10
C SER A 103 13.81 1.25 -3.92
N TYR A 104 14.45 0.10 -4.03
CA TYR A 104 13.88 -1.12 -4.58
C TYR A 104 14.38 -2.34 -3.82
N ALA A 105 13.67 -3.43 -3.91
CA ALA A 105 14.09 -4.70 -3.35
C ALA A 105 13.90 -5.83 -4.37
N LEU A 106 14.65 -6.91 -4.21
CA LEU A 106 14.51 -8.13 -4.98
C LEU A 106 13.95 -9.23 -4.08
N PHE A 107 12.87 -9.86 -4.50
CA PHE A 107 12.25 -10.97 -3.82
C PHE A 107 12.21 -12.18 -4.73
N SER A 108 12.95 -13.24 -4.37
CA SER A 108 12.90 -14.51 -5.09
C SER A 108 11.85 -15.43 -4.47
N HIS A 109 11.13 -16.16 -5.31
CA HIS A 109 10.08 -17.07 -4.87
C HIS A 109 10.10 -18.38 -5.67
N LYS A 110 9.52 -19.41 -5.08
CA LYS A 110 9.22 -20.68 -5.78
C LYS A 110 7.85 -20.59 -6.44
N GLY A 111 7.68 -21.28 -7.54
CA GLY A 111 6.40 -21.33 -8.25
C GLY A 111 6.04 -20.01 -8.95
N GLN A 112 4.76 -19.85 -9.20
CA GLN A 112 4.19 -18.67 -9.82
C GLN A 112 4.15 -17.47 -8.85
N VAL A 113 4.18 -16.26 -9.40
CA VAL A 113 3.92 -15.04 -8.64
C VAL A 113 2.53 -15.11 -7.97
N GLY A 114 2.43 -14.65 -6.72
CA GLY A 114 1.19 -14.75 -5.96
C GLY A 114 1.17 -13.88 -4.70
N ALA A 115 0.45 -14.35 -3.68
CA ALA A 115 0.23 -13.62 -2.42
C ALA A 115 1.54 -13.25 -1.71
N ASP A 116 2.56 -14.09 -1.78
CA ASP A 116 3.86 -13.82 -1.12
C ASP A 116 4.52 -12.59 -1.70
N THR A 117 4.56 -12.43 -3.03
CA THR A 117 5.08 -11.21 -3.68
C THR A 117 4.33 -9.98 -3.21
N GLN A 118 3.00 -10.02 -3.16
CA GLN A 118 2.19 -8.90 -2.68
C GLN A 118 2.46 -8.56 -1.22
N ASN A 119 2.58 -9.56 -0.36
CA ASN A 119 2.86 -9.38 1.06
C ASN A 119 4.27 -8.80 1.28
N GLN A 120 5.27 -9.27 0.53
CA GLN A 120 6.63 -8.72 0.58
C GLN A 120 6.68 -7.28 0.06
N ALA A 121 5.97 -6.98 -1.03
CA ALA A 121 5.87 -5.61 -1.53
C ALA A 121 5.26 -4.66 -0.48
N ARG A 122 4.18 -5.09 0.20
CA ARG A 122 3.57 -4.31 1.27
C ARG A 122 4.49 -4.13 2.47
N ALA A 123 5.19 -5.17 2.90
CA ALA A 123 6.16 -5.08 3.99
C ALA A 123 7.32 -4.14 3.66
N PHE A 124 7.77 -4.11 2.39
CA PHE A 124 8.78 -3.19 1.91
C PHE A 124 8.29 -1.73 1.88
N LEU A 125 7.04 -1.51 1.43
CA LEU A 125 6.45 -0.18 1.29
C LEU A 125 5.93 0.40 2.62
N GLN A 126 5.56 -0.46 3.55
CA GLN A 126 5.02 -0.11 4.87
C GLN A 126 5.86 -0.79 5.97
N PRO A 127 7.09 -0.31 6.20
CA PRO A 127 7.95 -0.90 7.21
C PRO A 127 7.36 -0.74 8.61
N LEU A 128 7.73 -1.67 9.49
CA LEU A 128 7.35 -1.59 10.90
C LEU A 128 7.96 -0.34 11.55
N THR A 129 7.18 0.31 12.38
CA THR A 129 7.63 1.44 13.21
C THR A 129 7.92 0.92 14.62
N GLY A 130 9.13 1.19 15.11
CA GLY A 130 9.55 0.83 16.47
C GLY A 130 9.46 2.03 17.41
N TYR A 131 8.92 1.81 18.60
CA TYR A 131 8.92 2.78 19.69
C TYR A 131 9.59 2.16 20.92
N VAL A 132 10.28 2.99 21.68
CA VAL A 132 10.84 2.61 22.98
C VAL A 132 10.00 3.26 24.07
N GLU A 133 9.30 2.44 24.82
CA GLU A 133 8.44 2.86 25.93
C GLU A 133 9.01 2.37 27.26
N PRO A 134 8.95 3.18 28.34
CA PRO A 134 9.26 2.70 29.67
C PRO A 134 8.26 1.63 30.09
N LYS A 135 8.65 0.78 31.03
CA LYS A 135 7.77 -0.26 31.58
C LYS A 135 6.53 0.39 32.21
N HIS A 136 5.35 0.04 31.73
CA HIS A 136 4.07 0.49 32.24
C HIS A 136 3.04 -0.68 32.26
N PRO A 137 2.01 -0.62 33.09
CA PRO A 137 0.93 -1.59 33.04
C PRO A 137 0.12 -1.43 31.73
N GLY A 138 -0.37 -2.55 31.20
CA GLY A 138 -1.19 -2.58 29.99
C GLY A 138 -2.08 -3.81 29.98
N VAL A 139 -3.11 -3.76 29.13
CA VAL A 139 -4.15 -4.81 29.07
C VAL A 139 -4.08 -5.64 27.79
N LEU A 140 -3.30 -5.20 26.80
CA LEU A 140 -3.19 -5.88 25.51
C LEU A 140 -2.12 -6.99 25.49
N GLY A 141 -1.35 -7.14 26.58
CA GLY A 141 -0.25 -8.10 26.64
C GLY A 141 0.95 -7.70 25.81
N THR A 142 1.83 -8.66 25.51
CA THR A 142 3.06 -8.46 24.74
C THR A 142 2.85 -8.55 23.24
N ALA A 143 1.69 -9.02 22.78
CA ALA A 143 1.30 -9.09 21.39
C ALA A 143 -0.21 -8.89 21.26
N TYR A 144 -0.60 -8.06 20.32
CA TYR A 144 -2.00 -7.79 20.03
C TYR A 144 -2.22 -7.57 18.54
N SER A 145 -3.31 -8.09 18.00
CA SER A 145 -3.78 -7.81 16.65
C SER A 145 -5.24 -7.39 16.70
N PHE A 146 -5.55 -6.22 16.17
CA PHE A 146 -6.93 -5.74 16.06
C PHE A 146 -7.73 -6.54 15.02
N GLY A 147 -7.09 -7.09 14.00
CA GLY A 147 -7.75 -7.84 12.94
C GLY A 147 -7.04 -9.15 12.61
N ASN A 148 -7.84 -10.18 12.29
CA ASN A 148 -7.36 -11.47 11.79
C ASN A 148 -8.07 -11.83 10.50
N VAL A 149 -7.30 -12.32 9.53
CA VAL A 149 -7.77 -12.74 8.20
C VAL A 149 -7.46 -14.22 8.00
N SER A 150 -8.37 -14.96 7.38
CA SER A 150 -8.17 -16.40 7.14
C SER A 150 -7.29 -16.70 5.92
N HIS A 151 -7.25 -15.79 4.93
CA HIS A 151 -6.51 -15.97 3.68
C HIS A 151 -5.64 -14.76 3.39
N PRO A 152 -4.30 -14.92 3.31
CA PRO A 152 -3.35 -13.80 3.14
C PRO A 152 -3.41 -13.13 1.76
N GLN A 153 -4.04 -13.76 0.77
CA GLN A 153 -4.24 -13.20 -0.57
C GLN A 153 -5.38 -12.17 -0.64
N VAL A 154 -6.27 -12.14 0.37
CA VAL A 154 -7.29 -11.09 0.50
C VAL A 154 -6.74 -9.98 1.38
N VAL A 155 -6.56 -8.84 0.79
CA VAL A 155 -5.92 -7.66 1.38
C VAL A 155 -6.96 -6.70 1.93
N LEU A 156 -6.80 -6.30 3.18
CA LEU A 156 -7.53 -5.15 3.73
C LEU A 156 -6.92 -3.87 3.17
N ARG A 157 -7.61 -3.24 2.21
CA ARG A 157 -7.15 -2.03 1.51
C ARG A 157 -7.46 -0.75 2.26
N ALA A 158 -8.60 -0.72 2.94
CA ALA A 158 -9.01 0.42 3.74
C ALA A 158 -9.84 -0.04 4.94
N MET A 159 -9.70 0.66 6.03
CA MET A 159 -10.53 0.55 7.21
C MET A 159 -10.73 1.97 7.75
N LYS A 160 -11.99 2.40 7.86
CA LYS A 160 -12.35 3.73 8.33
C LYS A 160 -13.69 3.69 9.07
N PHE A 161 -14.03 4.73 9.80
CA PHE A 161 -15.41 4.92 10.24
C PHE A 161 -16.30 5.27 9.05
N ALA A 162 -17.56 4.86 9.10
CA ALA A 162 -18.58 5.36 8.19
C ALA A 162 -18.71 6.88 8.34
N GLU A 163 -19.16 7.57 7.29
CA GLU A 163 -19.40 9.02 7.36
C GLU A 163 -20.59 9.34 8.26
N ASP A 164 -21.61 8.47 8.19
CA ASP A 164 -22.80 8.54 9.04
C ASP A 164 -22.88 7.32 9.94
N GLY A 165 -22.85 7.54 11.28
CA GLY A 165 -23.01 6.48 12.26
C GLY A 165 -21.72 5.94 12.88
N ASP A 166 -21.80 4.76 13.49
CA ASP A 166 -20.76 4.11 14.29
C ASP A 166 -20.18 2.84 13.65
N GLU A 167 -20.52 2.58 12.40
CA GLU A 167 -20.03 1.42 11.66
C GLU A 167 -18.59 1.61 11.19
N ILE A 168 -17.85 0.51 11.08
CA ILE A 168 -16.53 0.48 10.47
C ILE A 168 -16.66 -0.02 9.03
N VAL A 169 -16.26 0.80 8.07
CA VAL A 169 -16.20 0.43 6.67
C VAL A 169 -14.85 -0.23 6.38
N VAL A 170 -14.90 -1.43 5.82
CA VAL A 170 -13.72 -2.16 5.35
C VAL A 170 -13.78 -2.40 3.84
N ARG A 171 -12.66 -2.21 3.16
CA ARG A 171 -12.52 -2.55 1.75
C ARG A 171 -11.50 -3.65 1.59
N LEU A 172 -11.94 -4.77 1.03
CA LEU A 172 -11.18 -5.99 0.85
C LEU A 172 -10.97 -6.24 -0.63
N ASN A 173 -9.79 -6.76 -0.99
CA ASN A 173 -9.43 -7.07 -2.37
C ASN A 173 -8.70 -8.41 -2.43
N GLU A 174 -9.21 -9.36 -3.21
CA GLU A 174 -8.42 -10.52 -3.62
C GLU A 174 -7.34 -10.06 -4.58
N GLY A 175 -6.08 -10.28 -4.25
CA GLY A 175 -4.95 -9.68 -4.96
C GLY A 175 -4.07 -10.66 -5.73
N ALA A 176 -4.23 -11.97 -5.55
CA ALA A 176 -3.40 -12.99 -6.17
C ALA A 176 -3.97 -13.54 -7.50
N GLY A 177 -5.21 -13.15 -7.86
CA GLY A 177 -5.87 -13.62 -9.08
C GLY A 177 -6.43 -15.02 -8.98
N THR A 178 -6.72 -15.50 -7.78
CA THR A 178 -7.28 -16.83 -7.51
C THR A 178 -8.53 -16.71 -6.64
N PRO A 179 -9.59 -17.53 -6.89
CA PRO A 179 -10.79 -17.45 -6.07
C PRO A 179 -10.50 -17.84 -4.62
N VAL A 180 -11.23 -17.22 -3.70
CA VAL A 180 -11.21 -17.55 -2.27
C VAL A 180 -12.62 -17.86 -1.81
N GLU A 181 -12.79 -19.02 -1.24
CA GLU A 181 -14.05 -19.44 -0.62
C GLU A 181 -13.93 -19.34 0.91
N HIS A 182 -15.02 -18.98 1.54
CA HIS A 182 -15.14 -18.91 3.01
C HIS A 182 -14.08 -18.03 3.69
N TYR A 183 -13.70 -16.93 3.04
CA TYR A 183 -12.86 -15.92 3.68
C TYR A 183 -13.52 -15.42 4.96
N ALA A 184 -12.76 -15.33 6.04
CA ALA A 184 -13.22 -14.83 7.32
C ALA A 184 -12.35 -13.65 7.79
N LEU A 185 -13.01 -12.55 8.16
CA LEU A 185 -12.39 -11.38 8.80
C LEU A 185 -12.99 -11.19 10.19
N ARG A 186 -12.14 -11.19 11.20
CA ARG A 186 -12.47 -10.81 12.57
C ARG A 186 -11.78 -9.48 12.91
N LEU A 187 -12.53 -8.55 13.48
CA LEU A 187 -12.00 -7.26 13.99
C LEU A 187 -12.38 -7.08 15.46
N GLY A 188 -11.47 -6.56 16.25
CA GLY A 188 -11.68 -6.26 17.67
C GLY A 188 -12.22 -7.47 18.45
N ALA A 189 -13.28 -7.27 19.21
CA ALA A 189 -13.97 -8.32 19.97
C ALA A 189 -14.79 -9.28 19.08
N GLY A 190 -15.03 -8.92 17.83
CA GLY A 190 -15.81 -9.66 16.85
C GLY A 190 -16.78 -8.75 16.10
N VAL A 191 -17.24 -9.22 14.96
CA VAL A 191 -18.29 -8.58 14.16
C VAL A 191 -19.65 -9.01 14.70
N ALA A 192 -20.52 -8.06 15.01
CA ALA A 192 -21.90 -8.31 15.43
C ALA A 192 -22.85 -8.35 14.23
N GLU A 193 -22.72 -7.37 13.33
CA GLU A 193 -23.54 -7.20 12.12
C GLU A 193 -22.66 -6.77 10.96
N ALA A 194 -23.08 -7.12 9.75
CA ALA A 194 -22.43 -6.73 8.52
C ALA A 194 -23.42 -6.52 7.37
N ARG A 195 -23.14 -5.56 6.51
CA ARG A 195 -23.82 -5.36 5.22
C ARG A 195 -22.81 -5.06 4.13
N GLU A 196 -23.09 -5.49 2.91
CA GLU A 196 -22.25 -5.19 1.76
C GLU A 196 -22.62 -3.83 1.19
N LEU A 197 -21.60 -3.08 0.77
CA LEU A 197 -21.72 -1.76 0.17
C LEU A 197 -21.19 -1.77 -1.26
N PHE A 198 -21.65 -0.83 -2.07
CA PHE A 198 -20.94 -0.41 -3.28
C PHE A 198 -19.65 0.35 -2.91
N ALA A 199 -18.78 0.61 -3.89
CA ALA A 199 -17.56 1.40 -3.66
C ALA A 199 -17.86 2.85 -3.22
N SER A 200 -19.03 3.37 -3.57
CA SER A 200 -19.59 4.66 -3.12
C SER A 200 -20.14 4.64 -1.68
N GLU A 201 -20.10 3.47 -1.01
CA GLU A 201 -20.61 3.23 0.34
C GLU A 201 -22.15 3.21 0.45
N GLU A 202 -22.86 3.26 -0.65
CA GLU A 202 -24.30 2.97 -0.69
C GLU A 202 -24.55 1.49 -0.42
N GLU A 203 -25.67 1.18 0.21
CA GLU A 203 -26.04 -0.20 0.54
C GLU A 203 -26.22 -1.05 -0.72
N LYS A 204 -25.58 -2.22 -0.73
CA LYS A 204 -25.68 -3.20 -1.82
C LYS A 204 -26.53 -4.40 -1.42
N GLY A 205 -26.46 -4.80 -0.16
CA GLY A 205 -27.23 -5.92 0.37
C GLY A 205 -26.67 -6.51 1.65
N PRO A 206 -27.26 -7.62 2.13
CA PRO A 206 -26.83 -8.27 3.37
C PRO A 206 -25.46 -8.92 3.22
N ALA A 207 -24.74 -9.05 4.35
CA ALA A 207 -23.51 -9.82 4.45
C ALA A 207 -23.62 -10.86 5.57
N THR A 208 -22.83 -11.93 5.47
CA THR A 208 -22.90 -13.04 6.44
C THR A 208 -21.92 -12.81 7.58
N VAL A 209 -22.42 -12.89 8.80
CA VAL A 209 -21.62 -12.94 10.02
C VAL A 209 -21.75 -14.33 10.66
N LYS A 210 -20.63 -14.96 10.95
CA LYS A 210 -20.57 -16.27 11.64
C LYS A 210 -19.43 -16.26 12.65
N ASP A 211 -19.72 -16.67 13.87
CA ASP A 211 -18.74 -16.79 14.97
C ASP A 211 -17.94 -15.50 15.23
N GLY A 212 -18.60 -14.33 15.08
CA GLY A 212 -17.95 -13.02 15.21
C GLY A 212 -17.02 -12.64 14.08
N CYS A 213 -17.16 -13.28 12.92
CA CYS A 213 -16.40 -12.97 11.71
C CYS A 213 -17.35 -12.58 10.57
N LEU A 214 -16.95 -11.59 9.76
CA LEU A 214 -17.50 -11.44 8.43
C LEU A 214 -17.03 -12.63 7.58
N VAL A 215 -17.96 -13.38 6.99
CA VAL A 215 -17.65 -14.51 6.10
C VAL A 215 -18.16 -14.22 4.69
N THR A 216 -17.29 -14.41 3.70
CA THR A 216 -17.62 -14.12 2.31
C THR A 216 -16.66 -14.81 1.33
N ASP A 217 -17.00 -14.80 0.03
CA ASP A 217 -16.16 -15.36 -1.03
C ASP A 217 -15.63 -14.24 -1.93
N PHE A 218 -14.54 -14.54 -2.65
CA PHE A 218 -13.95 -13.64 -3.64
C PHE A 218 -13.69 -14.36 -4.95
N THR A 219 -14.04 -13.72 -6.05
CA THR A 219 -13.51 -14.07 -7.37
C THR A 219 -12.14 -13.42 -7.57
N PRO A 220 -11.34 -13.87 -8.58
CA PRO A 220 -10.05 -13.28 -8.89
C PRO A 220 -10.10 -11.76 -9.03
N TYR A 221 -9.22 -11.07 -8.30
CA TYR A 221 -9.07 -9.61 -8.26
C TYR A 221 -10.31 -8.84 -7.80
N GLN A 222 -11.29 -9.51 -7.21
CA GLN A 222 -12.50 -8.85 -6.75
C GLN A 222 -12.23 -7.90 -5.58
N ILE A 223 -12.88 -6.74 -5.66
CA ILE A 223 -12.93 -5.76 -4.56
C ILE A 223 -14.33 -5.79 -3.98
N ARG A 224 -14.43 -5.87 -2.65
CA ARG A 224 -15.70 -5.80 -1.91
C ARG A 224 -15.59 -4.85 -0.74
N THR A 225 -16.67 -4.13 -0.47
CA THR A 225 -16.76 -3.16 0.63
C THR A 225 -17.86 -3.59 1.57
N PHE A 226 -17.61 -3.50 2.88
CA PHE A 226 -18.58 -3.89 3.91
C PHE A 226 -18.62 -2.83 5.00
N ALA A 227 -19.81 -2.54 5.51
CA ALA A 227 -19.99 -1.85 6.77
C ALA A 227 -20.19 -2.89 7.88
N LEU A 228 -19.46 -2.72 8.96
CA LEU A 228 -19.40 -3.66 10.08
C LEU A 228 -19.76 -2.96 11.38
N ARG A 229 -20.64 -3.56 12.16
CA ARG A 229 -20.83 -3.20 13.56
C ARG A 229 -20.08 -4.19 14.42
N LEU A 230 -19.18 -3.70 15.27
CA LEU A 230 -18.40 -4.57 16.13
C LEU A 230 -19.16 -4.93 17.42
N GLN A 231 -18.85 -6.10 17.98
CA GLN A 231 -19.28 -6.47 19.30
C GLN A 231 -18.67 -5.50 20.33
N PRO A 232 -19.39 -5.15 21.39
CA PRO A 232 -18.82 -4.35 22.47
C PRO A 232 -17.54 -5.00 23.01
N ALA A 233 -16.45 -4.24 23.04
CA ALA A 233 -15.25 -4.70 23.73
C ALA A 233 -15.51 -4.74 25.24
N ALA A 234 -14.96 -5.73 25.94
CA ALA A 234 -14.91 -5.67 27.39
C ALA A 234 -14.23 -4.36 27.80
N GLN A 235 -14.86 -3.61 28.70
CA GLN A 235 -14.27 -2.38 29.21
C GLN A 235 -12.98 -2.72 29.94
N VAL A 236 -11.86 -2.26 29.42
CA VAL A 236 -10.54 -2.52 29.98
C VAL A 236 -9.89 -1.18 30.29
N GLY A 237 -9.88 -0.86 31.57
CA GLY A 237 -9.13 0.30 32.06
C GLY A 237 -9.90 1.63 32.06
N HIS A 238 -9.21 2.66 32.51
CA HIS A 238 -9.74 4.03 32.54
C HIS A 238 -9.69 4.63 31.13
N ALA A 239 -10.71 5.40 30.77
CA ALA A 239 -10.70 6.19 29.54
C ALA A 239 -9.48 7.13 29.55
N ALA A 240 -8.69 7.08 28.50
CA ALA A 240 -7.60 8.02 28.33
C ALA A 240 -8.13 9.46 28.23
N LYS A 241 -7.53 10.38 28.97
CA LYS A 241 -7.91 11.79 28.92
C LYS A 241 -7.04 12.51 27.92
N ALA A 242 -7.67 13.13 26.93
CA ALA A 242 -6.96 13.99 26.00
C ALA A 242 -6.48 15.26 26.71
N THR A 243 -5.23 15.63 26.49
CA THR A 243 -4.66 16.88 27.00
C THR A 243 -4.13 17.65 25.81
N PRO A 244 -4.63 18.88 25.56
CA PRO A 244 -4.12 19.70 24.47
C PRO A 244 -2.67 20.08 24.73
N LEU A 245 -1.87 20.03 23.69
CA LEU A 245 -0.49 20.51 23.68
C LEU A 245 -0.13 21.15 22.34
N THR A 246 0.96 21.90 22.32
CA THR A 246 1.47 22.52 21.11
C THR A 246 2.84 21.93 20.78
N LEU A 247 2.97 21.38 19.59
CA LEU A 247 4.24 20.86 19.08
C LEU A 247 4.98 21.94 18.29
N PRO A 248 6.20 22.30 18.66
CA PRO A 248 7.03 23.16 17.83
C PRO A 248 7.46 22.42 16.56
N MET A 249 7.38 23.09 15.43
CA MET A 249 7.85 22.59 14.16
C MET A 249 8.58 23.67 13.39
N ASN A 250 9.73 23.34 12.82
CA ASN A 250 10.47 24.24 11.93
C ASN A 250 10.24 23.84 10.48
N VAL A 251 9.83 24.77 9.65
CA VAL A 251 9.68 24.58 8.21
C VAL A 251 10.81 25.31 7.49
N GLN A 252 11.56 24.60 6.66
CA GLN A 252 12.55 25.22 5.78
C GLN A 252 11.86 25.88 4.59
N LEU A 253 12.12 27.16 4.42
CA LEU A 253 11.65 27.95 3.29
C LEU A 253 12.80 28.12 2.29
N ILE A 254 12.52 27.87 1.02
CA ILE A 254 13.43 28.19 -0.08
C ILE A 254 12.77 29.29 -0.89
N THR A 255 13.36 30.47 -0.87
CA THR A 255 12.89 31.61 -1.65
C THR A 255 13.19 31.41 -3.15
N LYS A 256 12.56 32.22 -4.00
CA LYS A 256 12.86 32.21 -5.46
C LYS A 256 14.32 32.57 -5.76
N GLN A 257 15.00 33.25 -4.86
CA GLN A 257 16.42 33.60 -4.95
C GLN A 257 17.35 32.49 -4.40
N GLY A 258 16.79 31.40 -3.89
CA GLY A 258 17.56 30.29 -3.31
C GLY A 258 18.03 30.54 -1.87
N GLU A 259 17.55 31.61 -1.23
CA GLU A 259 17.79 31.84 0.18
C GLU A 259 17.06 30.80 1.02
N GLN A 260 17.75 30.24 2.00
CA GLN A 260 17.16 29.30 2.97
C GLN A 260 16.77 30.04 4.23
N GLY A 261 15.57 29.80 4.69
CA GLY A 261 15.07 30.34 5.95
C GLY A 261 14.31 29.27 6.73
N GLU A 262 14.21 29.42 8.02
CA GLU A 262 13.38 28.58 8.89
C GLU A 262 12.18 29.40 9.39
N LEU A 263 10.99 28.83 9.27
CA LEU A 263 9.77 29.37 9.85
C LEU A 263 9.37 28.48 11.04
N PRO A 264 9.44 28.98 12.27
CA PRO A 264 8.93 28.24 13.41
C PRO A 264 7.40 28.22 13.35
N LEU A 265 6.83 27.05 13.37
CA LEU A 265 5.38 26.82 13.43
C LEU A 265 5.04 26.07 14.72
N SER A 266 3.84 26.33 15.21
CA SER A 266 3.26 25.55 16.32
C SER A 266 2.03 24.84 15.82
N ILE A 267 2.01 23.51 15.93
CA ILE A 267 0.89 22.68 15.52
C ILE A 267 0.08 22.34 16.76
N PRO A 268 -1.24 22.61 16.78
CA PRO A 268 -2.10 22.08 17.82
C PRO A 268 -2.03 20.56 17.82
N ALA A 269 -1.94 19.97 18.98
CA ALA A 269 -1.92 18.53 19.15
C ALA A 269 -2.69 18.14 20.42
N GLU A 270 -3.10 16.89 20.50
CA GLU A 270 -3.71 16.31 21.67
C GLU A 270 -2.89 15.14 22.17
N ARG A 271 -2.75 15.07 23.48
CA ARG A 271 -2.16 13.93 24.16
C ARG A 271 -3.26 13.05 24.73
N ILE A 272 -3.31 11.80 24.27
CA ILE A 272 -4.25 10.78 24.75
C ILE A 272 -3.40 9.69 25.43
N GLY A 273 -3.42 9.67 26.77
CA GLY A 273 -2.50 8.83 27.52
C GLY A 273 -1.05 9.24 27.22
N ASP A 274 -0.24 8.32 26.72
CA ASP A 274 1.16 8.58 26.30
C ASP A 274 1.30 8.83 24.80
N GLN A 275 0.21 8.85 24.05
CA GLN A 275 0.23 9.16 22.61
C GLN A 275 -0.02 10.64 22.36
N VAL A 276 0.69 11.18 21.37
CA VAL A 276 0.52 12.55 20.88
C VAL A 276 0.05 12.48 19.44
N THR A 277 -1.11 13.10 19.16
CA THR A 277 -1.68 13.19 17.81
C THR A 277 -1.82 14.63 17.41
N ALA A 278 -1.49 14.98 16.16
CA ALA A 278 -1.78 16.29 15.64
C ALA A 278 -3.31 16.47 15.55
N ALA A 279 -3.81 17.61 16.03
CA ALA A 279 -5.20 17.97 15.79
C ALA A 279 -5.35 18.31 14.31
N GLY A 280 -6.17 17.51 13.58
CA GLY A 280 -6.46 17.71 12.17
C GLY A 280 -7.43 18.86 11.94
#